data_0bd69f295b47dd4829d9d5f232db4910
#
_entry.id   0bd69f295b47dd4829d9d5f232db4910
#
_cell.length_a   1.000
_cell.length_b   1.000
_cell.length_c   1.000
_cell.angle_alpha   90.00
_cell.angle_beta   90.00
_cell.angle_gamma   90.00
#
_symmetry.space_group_name_H-M   'P 1'
#
loop_
_entity.id
_entity.type
_entity.pdbx_description
1 polymer ?
#
loop_
_entity_poly.entity_id
_entity_poly.type
_entity_poly.pdbx_seq_one_letter_code
_entity_poly.pdbx_strand_id
1 'polypeptide(L)'
;MTDPAPLGPASEAARRSDAGKRDSTWRLCGELSPLLRLLILTQLAFNIGFYAVLPFLAEHLGSAIGMAGWLVGFVLGLRTFSQQGLFVVGGWLVDRFGVRPVVLAGCGLRIAGFVWLGYARAPEAVIGAVLVIGFAAALFSPAVESEVARQAVAREEGGHGPRTRVLALFSVAGQVGAFAGPLLGALLLAVDFRTACLAGAAVFVLVLAGHLWLMPQHIPGRVRVRERGGARSLLRNRRFLALCCAYGSYLLAYNQLYLALPDEVQRAAGSQAPLSWLFALSSVLVVFTQLPVTRWAGDRLDLRRSMTAGLLLIASGFAVVAAARPAGWTGTAGLLPAAGFVILLTVGQMLVVPAARAWVPDLAEEGRLGLHMGALSSVSGLIVLAGSAATGSLLDLGLPAAVPWLVLAAVPALAVALLPRRAKGADAAA
;
A
#
# COMPACT_ATOMS: atom_id res chain seq x y z
N MET A 1 -15.07 -44.29 37.09
CA MET A 1 -14.78 -42.95 36.52
C MET A 1 -13.84 -42.29 37.54
N THR A 2 -12.55 -42.39 37.29
CA THR A 2 -11.49 -41.81 38.13
C THR A 2 -11.01 -40.54 37.42
N ASP A 3 -11.23 -39.38 38.11
CA ASP A 3 -10.73 -38.08 37.68
C ASP A 3 -9.18 -38.10 37.52
N PRO A 4 -8.61 -37.51 36.48
CA PRO A 4 -7.17 -37.39 36.35
C PRO A 4 -6.62 -36.40 37.37
N ALA A 5 -5.62 -36.81 38.13
CA ALA A 5 -4.93 -36.02 39.14
C ALA A 5 -4.40 -34.69 38.58
N PRO A 6 -4.41 -33.58 39.37
CA PRO A 6 -3.88 -32.29 38.95
C PRO A 6 -2.36 -32.38 38.74
N LEU A 7 -1.90 -31.93 37.59
CA LEU A 7 -0.48 -31.87 37.21
C LEU A 7 0.24 -30.93 38.20
N GLY A 8 1.29 -31.41 38.83
CA GLY A 8 2.06 -30.68 39.84
C GLY A 8 2.75 -29.41 39.30
N PRO A 9 3.10 -28.47 40.22
CA PRO A 9 3.64 -27.12 39.86
C PRO A 9 4.91 -27.13 38.99
N ALA A 10 5.67 -28.24 38.97
CA ALA A 10 6.83 -28.41 38.11
C ALA A 10 6.45 -28.56 36.62
N SER A 11 5.28 -29.16 36.31
CA SER A 11 4.78 -29.30 34.93
C SER A 11 4.20 -28.00 34.37
N GLU A 12 3.62 -27.16 35.23
CA GLU A 12 3.18 -25.80 34.85
C GLU A 12 4.36 -24.85 34.69
N ALA A 13 5.41 -24.96 35.51
CA ALA A 13 6.64 -24.19 35.35
C ALA A 13 7.40 -24.58 34.06
N ALA A 14 7.41 -25.85 33.69
CA ALA A 14 8.00 -26.32 32.43
C ALA A 14 7.20 -25.83 31.20
N ARG A 15 5.86 -25.80 31.27
CA ARG A 15 5.02 -25.22 30.20
C ARG A 15 5.16 -23.68 30.12
N ARG A 16 5.35 -22.97 31.21
CA ARG A 16 5.65 -21.54 31.22
C ARG A 16 7.07 -21.21 30.73
N SER A 17 8.03 -22.10 31.00
CA SER A 17 9.41 -22.00 30.48
C SER A 17 9.48 -22.22 28.96
N ASP A 18 8.67 -23.13 28.40
CA ASP A 18 8.56 -23.30 26.94
C ASP A 18 7.77 -22.18 26.24
N ALA A 19 6.81 -21.57 26.90
CA ALA A 19 6.13 -20.36 26.41
C ALA A 19 7.01 -19.12 26.45
N GLY A 20 8.11 -19.13 27.21
CA GLY A 20 9.05 -18.02 27.37
C GLY A 20 10.24 -18.03 26.41
N LYS A 21 10.44 -19.05 25.61
CA LYS A 21 11.36 -18.96 24.45
C LYS A 21 10.69 -18.14 23.37
N ARG A 22 10.75 -16.82 23.48
CA ARG A 22 10.62 -15.89 22.36
C ARG A 22 11.63 -16.40 21.31
N ASP A 23 11.15 -17.17 20.34
CA ASP A 23 11.91 -17.48 19.15
C ASP A 23 12.39 -16.17 18.58
N SER A 24 13.67 -15.87 18.72
CA SER A 24 14.27 -14.65 18.20
C SER A 24 13.97 -14.61 16.71
N THR A 25 13.51 -13.48 16.19
CA THR A 25 13.25 -13.22 14.76
C THR A 25 14.44 -13.68 13.89
N TRP A 26 15.64 -13.60 14.44
CA TRP A 26 16.89 -14.08 13.84
C TRP A 26 16.96 -15.60 13.68
N ARG A 27 16.46 -16.37 14.66
CA ARG A 27 16.37 -17.84 14.55
C ARG A 27 15.35 -18.24 13.48
N LEU A 28 14.21 -17.54 13.46
CA LEU A 28 13.21 -17.76 12.41
C LEU A 28 13.79 -17.52 11.01
N CYS A 29 14.53 -16.43 10.82
CA CYS A 29 15.23 -16.17 9.54
C CYS A 29 16.23 -17.26 9.18
N GLY A 30 16.90 -17.87 10.17
CA GLY A 30 17.82 -19.01 9.98
C GLY A 30 17.12 -20.29 9.51
N GLU A 31 15.87 -20.51 9.91
CA GLU A 31 15.08 -21.70 9.59
C GLU A 31 14.27 -21.60 8.29
N LEU A 32 14.18 -20.40 7.70
CA LEU A 32 13.47 -20.19 6.44
C LEU A 32 14.23 -20.81 5.27
N SER A 33 13.47 -21.34 4.30
CA SER A 33 14.06 -21.78 3.03
C SER A 33 14.74 -20.62 2.31
N PRO A 34 15.78 -20.89 1.49
CA PRO A 34 16.44 -19.84 0.71
C PRO A 34 15.47 -19.02 -0.15
N LEU A 35 14.43 -19.67 -0.70
CA LEU A 35 13.38 -18.97 -1.47
C LEU A 35 12.56 -18.02 -0.61
N LEU A 36 12.12 -18.43 0.59
CA LEU A 36 11.38 -17.54 1.50
C LEU A 36 12.22 -16.35 1.95
N ARG A 37 13.51 -16.55 2.24
CA ARG A 37 14.43 -15.45 2.57
C ARG A 37 14.54 -14.47 1.40
N LEU A 38 14.71 -14.99 0.18
CA LEU A 38 14.75 -14.17 -1.04
C LEU A 38 13.47 -13.34 -1.17
N LEU A 39 12.29 -13.94 -1.03
CA LEU A 39 11.00 -13.25 -1.18
C LEU A 39 10.82 -12.15 -0.12
N ILE A 40 11.24 -12.39 1.13
CA ILE A 40 11.19 -11.38 2.21
C ILE A 40 12.18 -10.24 1.95
N LEU A 41 13.42 -10.56 1.54
CA LEU A 41 14.40 -9.55 1.13
C LEU A 41 13.95 -8.76 -0.09
N THR A 42 13.27 -9.42 -1.00
CA THR A 42 12.65 -8.78 -2.18
C THR A 42 11.59 -7.75 -1.77
N GLN A 43 10.75 -8.06 -0.79
CA GLN A 43 9.76 -7.11 -0.27
C GLN A 43 10.43 -5.89 0.38
N LEU A 44 11.47 -6.11 1.18
CA LEU A 44 12.29 -5.06 1.76
C LEU A 44 12.89 -4.17 0.66
N ALA A 45 13.59 -4.77 -0.28
CA ALA A 45 14.28 -4.10 -1.38
C ALA A 45 13.29 -3.34 -2.29
N PHE A 46 12.15 -3.96 -2.60
CA PHE A 46 11.07 -3.32 -3.37
C PHE A 46 10.61 -2.02 -2.71
N ASN A 47 10.33 -2.06 -1.40
CA ASN A 47 9.85 -0.88 -0.69
C ASN A 47 10.96 0.16 -0.53
N ILE A 48 12.21 -0.22 -0.27
CA ILE A 48 13.34 0.73 -0.26
C ILE A 48 13.43 1.46 -1.59
N GLY A 49 13.53 0.74 -2.72
CA GLY A 49 13.68 1.35 -4.04
C GLY A 49 12.47 2.20 -4.44
N PHE A 50 11.28 1.80 -4.03
CA PHE A 50 10.05 2.53 -4.30
C PHE A 50 9.97 3.84 -3.50
N TYR A 51 10.15 3.78 -2.19
CA TYR A 51 10.01 4.93 -1.31
C TYR A 51 11.23 5.85 -1.33
N ALA A 52 12.37 5.43 -1.91
CA ALA A 52 13.51 6.31 -2.15
C ALA A 52 13.25 7.34 -3.26
N VAL A 53 12.34 7.05 -4.21
CA VAL A 53 12.08 7.92 -5.37
C VAL A 53 10.74 8.62 -5.27
N LEU A 54 9.68 7.88 -4.91
CA LEU A 54 8.30 8.34 -5.06
C LEU A 54 7.94 9.60 -4.25
N PRO A 55 8.34 9.77 -2.97
CA PRO A 55 7.99 10.96 -2.19
C PRO A 55 8.49 12.27 -2.78
N PHE A 56 9.56 12.19 -3.55
CA PHE A 56 10.24 13.35 -4.14
C PHE A 56 9.92 13.57 -5.62
N LEU A 57 9.12 12.66 -6.21
CA LEU A 57 8.80 12.72 -7.63
C LEU A 57 8.00 13.97 -7.99
N ALA A 58 7.02 14.36 -7.15
CA ALA A 58 6.17 15.53 -7.42
C ALA A 58 7.01 16.82 -7.55
N GLU A 59 7.93 17.03 -6.62
CA GLU A 59 8.84 18.19 -6.66
C GLU A 59 9.71 18.18 -7.92
N HIS A 60 10.31 17.03 -8.24
CA HIS A 60 11.15 16.92 -9.43
C HIS A 60 10.37 17.25 -10.71
N LEU A 61 9.11 16.79 -10.82
CA LEU A 61 8.25 17.06 -11.97
C LEU A 61 7.86 18.54 -12.06
N GLY A 62 7.51 19.17 -10.94
CA GLY A 62 7.12 20.57 -10.88
C GLY A 62 8.29 21.53 -11.04
N SER A 63 9.37 21.33 -10.25
CA SER A 63 10.49 22.28 -10.18
C SER A 63 11.56 22.06 -11.25
N ALA A 64 11.98 20.79 -11.51
CA ALA A 64 13.08 20.51 -12.43
C ALA A 64 12.60 20.36 -13.89
N ILE A 65 11.40 19.80 -14.12
CA ILE A 65 10.84 19.61 -15.47
C ILE A 65 9.87 20.74 -15.85
N GLY A 66 9.32 21.47 -14.85
CA GLY A 66 8.42 22.60 -15.08
C GLY A 66 7.00 22.16 -15.47
N MET A 67 6.55 20.98 -15.02
CA MET A 67 5.19 20.52 -15.28
C MET A 67 4.17 21.32 -14.46
N ALA A 68 3.05 21.68 -15.09
CA ALA A 68 1.90 22.22 -14.39
C ALA A 68 1.34 21.21 -13.35
N GLY A 69 0.78 21.69 -12.24
CA GLY A 69 0.34 20.83 -11.13
C GLY A 69 -0.68 19.80 -11.54
N TRP A 70 -1.61 20.12 -12.47
CA TRP A 70 -2.54 19.12 -13.01
C TRP A 70 -1.83 17.93 -13.68
N LEU A 71 -0.70 18.21 -14.39
CA LEU A 71 0.07 17.18 -15.08
C LEU A 71 0.89 16.37 -14.08
N VAL A 72 1.45 17.01 -13.04
CA VAL A 72 2.10 16.31 -11.91
C VAL A 72 1.08 15.39 -11.23
N GLY A 73 -0.10 15.89 -10.91
CA GLY A 73 -1.18 15.11 -10.33
C GLY A 73 -1.62 13.95 -11.22
N PHE A 74 -1.75 14.18 -12.53
CA PHE A 74 -2.06 13.15 -13.51
C PHE A 74 -0.98 12.05 -13.55
N VAL A 75 0.30 12.40 -13.56
CA VAL A 75 1.43 11.43 -13.58
C VAL A 75 1.42 10.58 -12.31
N LEU A 76 1.24 11.17 -11.14
CA LEU A 76 1.16 10.43 -9.87
C LEU A 76 -0.10 9.55 -9.78
N GLY A 77 -1.22 10.05 -10.28
CA GLY A 77 -2.45 9.28 -10.40
C GLY A 77 -2.30 8.11 -11.38
N LEU A 78 -1.69 8.35 -12.55
CA LEU A 78 -1.43 7.36 -13.58
C LEU A 78 -0.51 6.24 -13.07
N ARG A 79 0.50 6.61 -12.29
CA ARG A 79 1.37 5.65 -11.62
C ARG A 79 0.57 4.73 -10.69
N THR A 80 -0.31 5.30 -9.87
CA THR A 80 -1.14 4.51 -8.95
C THR A 80 -2.16 3.68 -9.71
N PHE A 81 -2.78 4.22 -10.75
CA PHE A 81 -3.68 3.50 -11.64
C PHE A 81 -2.99 2.34 -12.35
N SER A 82 -1.81 2.56 -12.94
CA SER A 82 -1.06 1.50 -13.63
C SER A 82 -0.64 0.37 -12.69
N GLN A 83 -0.39 0.66 -11.42
CA GLN A 83 -0.13 -0.36 -10.40
C GLN A 83 -1.41 -1.08 -9.96
N GLN A 84 -2.39 -0.35 -9.45
CA GLN A 84 -3.58 -0.92 -8.82
C GLN A 84 -4.60 -1.43 -9.85
N GLY A 85 -4.80 -0.67 -10.92
CA GLY A 85 -5.76 -1.00 -11.98
C GLY A 85 -5.38 -2.23 -12.78
N LEU A 86 -4.09 -2.55 -12.87
CA LEU A 86 -3.57 -3.68 -13.63
C LEU A 86 -3.25 -4.93 -12.78
N PHE A 87 -3.55 -4.94 -11.47
CA PHE A 87 -3.36 -6.11 -10.62
C PHE A 87 -4.09 -7.36 -11.13
N VAL A 88 -5.27 -7.19 -11.73
CA VAL A 88 -6.00 -8.30 -12.38
C VAL A 88 -5.19 -8.91 -13.52
N VAL A 89 -4.54 -8.07 -14.32
CA VAL A 89 -3.67 -8.51 -15.43
C VAL A 89 -2.46 -9.25 -14.88
N GLY A 90 -1.83 -8.73 -13.82
CA GLY A 90 -0.70 -9.38 -13.15
C GLY A 90 -1.06 -10.76 -12.62
N GLY A 91 -2.19 -10.89 -11.92
CA GLY A 91 -2.72 -12.17 -11.43
C GLY A 91 -2.99 -13.16 -12.57
N TRP A 92 -3.66 -12.72 -13.64
CA TRP A 92 -3.91 -13.55 -14.82
C TRP A 92 -2.63 -14.04 -15.50
N LEU A 93 -1.60 -13.18 -15.59
CA LEU A 93 -0.30 -13.57 -16.15
C LEU A 93 0.41 -14.61 -15.27
N VAL A 94 0.32 -14.48 -13.94
CA VAL A 94 0.84 -15.48 -12.99
C VAL A 94 0.15 -16.83 -13.17
N ASP A 95 -1.18 -16.84 -13.30
CA ASP A 95 -1.94 -18.07 -13.50
C ASP A 95 -1.62 -18.74 -14.85
N ARG A 96 -1.32 -17.94 -15.88
CA ARG A 96 -1.02 -18.44 -17.24
C ARG A 96 0.43 -18.88 -17.42
N PHE A 97 1.38 -18.11 -16.94
CA PHE A 97 2.81 -18.30 -17.22
C PHE A 97 3.60 -18.77 -15.99
N GLY A 98 2.98 -18.76 -14.81
CA GLY A 98 3.63 -19.07 -13.55
C GLY A 98 4.30 -17.84 -12.91
N VAL A 99 4.65 -17.98 -11.63
CA VAL A 99 5.19 -16.90 -10.81
C VAL A 99 6.55 -16.41 -11.32
N ARG A 100 7.47 -17.33 -11.62
CA ARG A 100 8.87 -17.00 -11.99
C ARG A 100 8.99 -16.07 -13.19
N PRO A 101 8.44 -16.36 -14.38
CA PRO A 101 8.59 -15.47 -15.54
C PRO A 101 7.94 -14.11 -15.32
N VAL A 102 6.83 -14.05 -14.58
CA VAL A 102 6.13 -12.80 -14.28
C VAL A 102 6.94 -11.93 -13.31
N VAL A 103 7.55 -12.52 -12.27
CA VAL A 103 8.45 -11.81 -11.36
C VAL A 103 9.67 -11.28 -12.09
N LEU A 104 10.31 -12.10 -12.94
CA LEU A 104 11.49 -11.69 -13.71
C LEU A 104 11.16 -10.56 -14.70
N ALA A 105 10.04 -10.65 -15.41
CA ALA A 105 9.56 -9.59 -16.28
C ALA A 105 9.25 -8.30 -15.49
N GLY A 106 8.59 -8.41 -14.32
CA GLY A 106 8.32 -7.28 -13.43
C GLY A 106 9.60 -6.60 -12.95
N CYS A 107 10.63 -7.37 -12.55
CA CYS A 107 11.94 -6.83 -12.18
C CYS A 107 12.61 -6.11 -13.36
N GLY A 108 12.64 -6.72 -14.55
CA GLY A 108 13.24 -6.14 -15.75
C GLY A 108 12.56 -4.83 -16.14
N LEU A 109 11.24 -4.79 -16.19
CA LEU A 109 10.47 -3.58 -16.44
C LEU A 109 10.72 -2.51 -15.38
N ARG A 110 10.88 -2.90 -14.11
CA ARG A 110 11.17 -1.95 -13.04
C ARG A 110 12.52 -1.30 -13.20
N ILE A 111 13.55 -2.09 -13.54
CA ILE A 111 14.90 -1.59 -13.85
C ILE A 111 14.83 -0.61 -15.01
N ALA A 112 14.22 -1.03 -16.13
CA ALA A 112 14.07 -0.19 -17.32
C ALA A 112 13.32 1.11 -17.02
N GLY A 113 12.22 1.03 -16.24
CA GLY A 113 11.42 2.18 -15.84
C GLY A 113 12.18 3.17 -14.98
N PHE A 114 12.94 2.71 -13.98
CA PHE A 114 13.75 3.58 -13.13
C PHE A 114 14.92 4.23 -13.90
N VAL A 115 15.61 3.46 -14.73
CA VAL A 115 16.65 4.01 -15.61
C VAL A 115 16.04 5.06 -16.53
N TRP A 116 14.94 4.76 -17.20
CA TRP A 116 14.26 5.72 -18.08
C TRP A 116 13.83 6.97 -17.32
N LEU A 117 13.22 6.84 -16.14
CA LEU A 117 12.80 7.97 -15.32
C LEU A 117 13.98 8.87 -14.92
N GLY A 118 15.13 8.29 -14.57
CA GLY A 118 16.32 9.04 -14.18
C GLY A 118 16.92 9.87 -15.33
N TYR A 119 16.62 9.53 -16.58
CA TYR A 119 17.08 10.27 -17.78
C TYR A 119 15.96 11.06 -18.46
N ALA A 120 14.70 10.92 -18.02
CA ALA A 120 13.58 11.60 -18.62
C ALA A 120 13.65 13.12 -18.34
N ARG A 121 13.57 13.93 -19.39
CA ARG A 121 13.57 15.39 -19.32
C ARG A 121 12.31 16.01 -19.92
N ALA A 122 11.56 15.23 -20.72
CA ALA A 122 10.32 15.67 -21.34
C ALA A 122 9.12 15.01 -20.64
N PRO A 123 7.98 15.70 -20.53
CA PRO A 123 6.78 15.18 -19.88
C PRO A 123 6.32 13.81 -20.38
N GLU A 124 6.33 13.60 -21.69
CA GLU A 124 5.96 12.34 -22.33
C GLU A 124 6.90 11.18 -21.97
N ALA A 125 8.20 11.46 -21.84
CA ALA A 125 9.19 10.47 -21.41
C ALA A 125 8.95 10.05 -19.95
N VAL A 126 8.61 11.02 -19.08
CA VAL A 126 8.23 10.75 -17.67
C VAL A 126 6.96 9.90 -17.62
N ILE A 127 5.93 10.27 -18.37
CA ILE A 127 4.67 9.51 -18.44
C ILE A 127 4.95 8.06 -18.85
N GLY A 128 5.74 7.84 -19.88
CA GLY A 128 6.15 6.50 -20.33
C GLY A 128 6.89 5.72 -19.25
N ALA A 129 7.89 6.33 -18.61
CA ALA A 129 8.67 5.71 -17.54
C ALA A 129 7.78 5.33 -16.33
N VAL A 130 6.91 6.22 -15.91
CA VAL A 130 5.99 6.01 -14.78
C VAL A 130 4.96 4.91 -15.06
N LEU A 131 4.44 4.84 -16.29
CA LEU A 131 3.58 3.73 -16.73
C LEU A 131 4.31 2.39 -16.65
N VAL A 132 5.53 2.31 -17.10
CA VAL A 132 6.36 1.08 -17.06
C VAL A 132 6.63 0.70 -15.59
N ILE A 133 6.97 1.66 -14.73
CA ILE A 133 7.18 1.43 -13.29
C ILE A 133 5.90 0.91 -12.61
N GLY A 134 4.75 1.50 -12.91
CA GLY A 134 3.46 1.08 -12.36
C GLY A 134 3.06 -0.32 -12.85
N PHE A 135 3.19 -0.59 -14.14
CA PHE A 135 2.92 -1.91 -14.71
C PHE A 135 3.86 -2.99 -14.16
N ALA A 136 5.15 -2.68 -14.02
CA ALA A 136 6.11 -3.56 -13.35
C ALA A 136 5.65 -3.96 -11.94
N ALA A 137 5.11 -3.00 -11.17
CA ALA A 137 4.58 -3.26 -9.84
C ALA A 137 3.31 -4.13 -9.87
N ALA A 138 2.44 -3.92 -10.85
CA ALA A 138 1.23 -4.73 -11.05
C ALA A 138 1.55 -6.19 -11.37
N LEU A 139 2.65 -6.46 -12.05
CA LEU A 139 3.13 -7.83 -12.31
C LEU A 139 3.78 -8.45 -11.08
N PHE A 140 4.66 -7.69 -10.46
CA PHE A 140 5.56 -8.17 -9.42
C PHE A 140 4.86 -8.43 -8.08
N SER A 141 4.07 -7.48 -7.58
CA SER A 141 3.49 -7.56 -6.23
C SER A 141 2.57 -8.77 -6.03
N PRO A 142 1.55 -9.02 -6.89
CA PRO A 142 0.69 -10.19 -6.73
C PRO A 142 1.45 -11.51 -6.87
N ALA A 143 2.46 -11.55 -7.75
CA ALA A 143 3.27 -12.73 -7.98
C ALA A 143 4.09 -13.12 -6.74
N VAL A 144 4.77 -12.15 -6.13
CA VAL A 144 5.57 -12.36 -4.90
C VAL A 144 4.67 -12.68 -3.72
N GLU A 145 3.56 -11.94 -3.52
CA GLU A 145 2.62 -12.18 -2.42
C GLU A 145 2.00 -13.58 -2.49
N SER A 146 1.59 -14.04 -3.69
CA SER A 146 1.03 -15.37 -3.88
C SER A 146 2.05 -16.48 -3.59
N GLU A 147 3.31 -16.29 -4.00
CA GLU A 147 4.37 -17.27 -3.74
C GLU A 147 4.74 -17.33 -2.26
N VAL A 148 4.82 -16.18 -1.56
CA VAL A 148 5.03 -16.15 -0.11
C VAL A 148 3.89 -16.88 0.61
N ALA A 149 2.65 -16.64 0.24
CA ALA A 149 1.50 -17.30 0.84
C ALA A 149 1.56 -18.83 0.62
N ARG A 150 1.89 -19.28 -0.59
CA ARG A 150 2.03 -20.69 -0.95
C ARG A 150 3.12 -21.37 -0.13
N GLN A 151 4.30 -20.75 -0.02
CA GLN A 151 5.43 -21.26 0.76
C GLN A 151 5.13 -21.28 2.27
N ALA A 152 4.37 -20.29 2.76
CA ALA A 152 3.94 -20.22 4.15
C ALA A 152 2.97 -21.36 4.51
N VAL A 153 2.04 -21.70 3.61
CA VAL A 153 1.12 -22.85 3.77
C VAL A 153 1.89 -24.15 3.75
N ALA A 154 2.78 -24.38 2.77
CA ALA A 154 3.57 -25.60 2.68
C ALA A 154 4.46 -25.81 3.93
N ARG A 155 4.98 -24.73 4.51
CA ARG A 155 5.75 -24.75 5.76
C ARG A 155 4.88 -25.16 6.96
N GLU A 156 3.66 -24.67 7.05
CA GLU A 156 2.70 -24.99 8.11
C GLU A 156 2.29 -26.46 8.04
N GLU A 157 1.96 -26.96 6.84
CA GLU A 157 1.65 -28.36 6.59
C GLU A 157 2.82 -29.29 6.91
N GLY A 158 4.06 -28.83 6.68
CA GLY A 158 5.29 -29.52 7.07
C GLY A 158 5.62 -29.46 8.58
N GLY A 159 4.77 -28.88 9.42
CA GLY A 159 4.98 -28.81 10.88
C GLY A 159 6.06 -27.81 11.34
N HIS A 160 6.54 -26.92 10.46
CA HIS A 160 7.61 -25.94 10.75
C HIS A 160 7.10 -24.61 11.31
N GLY A 161 5.89 -24.60 11.88
CA GLY A 161 5.27 -23.46 12.54
C GLY A 161 4.21 -22.75 11.70
N PRO A 162 3.41 -21.87 12.31
CA PRO A 162 2.22 -21.29 11.68
C PRO A 162 2.60 -20.33 10.55
N ARG A 163 1.84 -20.38 9.44
CA ARG A 163 1.97 -19.49 8.26
C ARG A 163 1.92 -18.01 8.61
N THR A 164 1.19 -17.65 9.68
CA THR A 164 1.06 -16.26 10.13
C THR A 164 2.40 -15.63 10.51
N ARG A 165 3.39 -16.41 10.99
CA ARG A 165 4.72 -15.89 11.30
C ARG A 165 5.48 -15.45 10.04
N VAL A 166 5.41 -16.24 8.96
CA VAL A 166 6.05 -15.89 7.67
C VAL A 166 5.42 -14.65 7.06
N LEU A 167 4.08 -14.59 7.05
CA LEU A 167 3.34 -13.44 6.53
C LEU A 167 3.60 -12.17 7.35
N ALA A 168 3.72 -12.30 8.68
CA ALA A 168 4.09 -11.18 9.55
C ALA A 168 5.51 -10.67 9.24
N LEU A 169 6.48 -11.57 9.06
CA LEU A 169 7.86 -11.20 8.72
C LEU A 169 7.94 -10.51 7.35
N PHE A 170 7.19 -11.00 6.36
CA PHE A 170 7.06 -10.36 5.05
C PHE A 170 6.48 -8.93 5.16
N SER A 171 5.44 -8.76 5.98
CA SER A 171 4.84 -7.45 6.25
C SER A 171 5.83 -6.51 6.94
N VAL A 172 6.54 -6.99 7.98
CA VAL A 172 7.57 -6.21 8.68
C VAL A 172 8.68 -5.79 7.73
N ALA A 173 9.17 -6.68 6.85
CA ALA A 173 10.18 -6.35 5.85
C ALA A 173 9.69 -5.22 4.92
N GLY A 174 8.42 -5.25 4.51
CA GLY A 174 7.79 -4.16 3.76
C GLY A 174 7.80 -2.83 4.51
N GLN A 175 7.46 -2.83 5.80
CA GLN A 175 7.43 -1.61 6.62
C GLN A 175 8.84 -1.06 6.90
N VAL A 176 9.82 -1.95 7.14
CA VAL A 176 11.24 -1.54 7.27
C VAL A 176 11.72 -0.87 5.99
N GLY A 177 11.33 -1.42 4.82
CA GLY A 177 11.64 -0.80 3.53
C GLY A 177 10.95 0.54 3.33
N ALA A 178 9.71 0.67 3.73
CA ALA A 178 8.94 1.92 3.67
C ALA A 178 9.50 3.00 4.62
N PHE A 179 10.11 2.59 5.73
CA PHE A 179 10.83 3.48 6.65
C PHE A 179 12.19 3.90 6.09
N ALA A 180 13.00 2.94 5.64
CA ALA A 180 14.36 3.19 5.19
C ALA A 180 14.42 3.89 3.82
N GLY A 181 13.43 3.64 2.95
CA GLY A 181 13.38 4.17 1.60
C GLY A 181 13.46 5.70 1.53
N PRO A 182 12.56 6.46 2.19
CA PRO A 182 12.59 7.92 2.15
C PRO A 182 13.86 8.52 2.77
N LEU A 183 14.43 7.88 3.81
CA LEU A 183 15.70 8.31 4.40
C LEU A 183 16.84 8.16 3.39
N LEU A 184 16.93 7.01 2.74
CA LEU A 184 17.90 6.78 1.67
C LEU A 184 17.65 7.73 0.48
N GLY A 185 16.39 7.94 0.09
CA GLY A 185 16.01 8.87 -0.97
C GLY A 185 16.48 10.29 -0.68
N ALA A 186 16.25 10.81 0.53
CA ALA A 186 16.70 12.13 0.92
C ALA A 186 18.23 12.27 0.85
N LEU A 187 18.99 11.24 1.24
CA LEU A 187 20.45 11.22 1.11
C LEU A 187 20.91 11.21 -0.34
N LEU A 188 20.26 10.43 -1.19
CA LEU A 188 20.62 10.33 -2.62
C LEU A 188 20.24 11.61 -3.39
N LEU A 189 19.15 12.26 -3.01
CA LEU A 189 18.72 13.54 -3.58
C LEU A 189 19.65 14.69 -3.24
N ALA A 190 20.48 14.58 -2.19
CA ALA A 190 21.55 15.54 -1.95
C ALA A 190 22.58 15.58 -3.10
N VAL A 191 22.61 14.53 -3.95
CA VAL A 191 23.39 14.48 -5.19
C VAL A 191 22.51 14.92 -6.37
N ASP A 192 21.54 14.11 -6.76
CA ASP A 192 20.51 14.43 -7.75
C ASP A 192 19.38 13.36 -7.77
N PHE A 193 18.25 13.68 -8.43
CA PHE A 193 17.12 12.76 -8.62
C PHE A 193 17.48 11.52 -9.45
N ARG A 194 18.37 11.67 -10.41
CA ARG A 194 18.87 10.59 -11.27
C ARG A 194 19.60 9.53 -10.44
N THR A 195 20.44 9.96 -9.48
CA THR A 195 21.15 9.06 -8.57
C THR A 195 20.16 8.22 -7.75
N ALA A 196 19.08 8.80 -7.26
CA ALA A 196 18.04 8.06 -6.55
C ALA A 196 17.35 7.01 -7.45
N CYS A 197 17.04 7.37 -8.70
CA CYS A 197 16.48 6.44 -9.69
C CYS A 197 17.44 5.29 -10.03
N LEU A 198 18.72 5.59 -10.25
CA LEU A 198 19.73 4.57 -10.57
C LEU A 198 20.02 3.65 -9.39
N ALA A 199 20.02 4.17 -8.16
CA ALA A 199 20.12 3.35 -6.96
C ALA A 199 18.91 2.40 -6.82
N GLY A 200 17.70 2.90 -7.09
CA GLY A 200 16.51 2.07 -7.17
C GLY A 200 16.63 0.97 -8.24
N ALA A 201 17.11 1.29 -9.42
CA ALA A 201 17.36 0.32 -10.50
C ALA A 201 18.39 -0.74 -10.07
N ALA A 202 19.50 -0.34 -9.42
CA ALA A 202 20.55 -1.25 -8.96
C ALA A 202 20.01 -2.25 -7.92
N VAL A 203 19.17 -1.80 -6.99
CA VAL A 203 18.47 -2.70 -6.05
C VAL A 203 17.67 -3.75 -6.80
N PHE A 204 16.93 -3.37 -7.86
CA PHE A 204 16.15 -4.34 -8.65
C PHE A 204 17.02 -5.27 -9.52
N VAL A 205 18.22 -4.87 -9.91
CA VAL A 205 19.19 -5.78 -10.54
C VAL A 205 19.60 -6.88 -9.57
N LEU A 206 19.89 -6.55 -8.31
CA LEU A 206 20.21 -7.54 -7.28
C LEU A 206 19.02 -8.48 -7.01
N VAL A 207 17.81 -7.93 -6.92
CA VAL A 207 16.58 -8.72 -6.77
C VAL A 207 16.40 -9.67 -7.97
N LEU A 208 16.57 -9.18 -9.19
CA LEU A 208 16.48 -9.97 -10.42
C LEU A 208 17.49 -11.12 -10.41
N ALA A 209 18.76 -10.84 -10.09
CA ALA A 209 19.79 -11.86 -9.98
C ALA A 209 19.45 -12.94 -8.94
N GLY A 210 18.98 -12.53 -7.76
CA GLY A 210 18.53 -13.46 -6.73
C GLY A 210 17.39 -14.39 -7.19
N HIS A 211 16.40 -13.84 -7.93
CA HIS A 211 15.29 -14.63 -8.46
C HIS A 211 15.73 -15.56 -9.61
N LEU A 212 16.65 -15.14 -10.45
CA LEU A 212 17.22 -16.02 -11.49
C LEU A 212 17.90 -17.26 -10.91
N TRP A 213 18.60 -17.11 -9.79
CA TRP A 213 19.39 -18.18 -9.18
C TRP A 213 18.58 -19.07 -8.22
N LEU A 214 17.69 -18.48 -7.41
CA LEU A 214 17.03 -19.20 -6.30
C LEU A 214 15.58 -19.58 -6.59
N MET A 215 14.92 -18.97 -7.58
CA MET A 215 13.52 -19.27 -7.85
C MET A 215 13.37 -20.47 -8.77
N PRO A 216 12.74 -21.58 -8.30
CA PRO A 216 12.59 -22.80 -9.10
C PRO A 216 11.73 -22.55 -10.33
N GLN A 217 12.00 -23.31 -11.40
CA GLN A 217 11.11 -23.35 -12.56
C GLN A 217 9.85 -24.12 -12.17
N HIS A 218 8.76 -23.39 -11.94
CA HIS A 218 7.47 -24.00 -11.55
C HIS A 218 6.60 -24.17 -12.78
N ILE A 219 6.06 -25.37 -12.96
CA ILE A 219 5.03 -25.63 -13.97
C ILE A 219 3.72 -25.05 -13.38
N PRO A 220 3.04 -24.15 -14.07
CA PRO A 220 1.80 -23.58 -13.55
C PRO A 220 0.77 -24.69 -13.37
N GLY A 221 0.28 -24.84 -12.14
CA GLY A 221 -0.94 -25.60 -11.89
C GLY A 221 -2.08 -24.91 -12.66
N ARG A 222 -2.73 -25.63 -13.57
CA ARG A 222 -3.92 -25.13 -14.28
C ARG A 222 -5.04 -24.91 -13.27
N VAL A 223 -5.08 -23.75 -12.62
CA VAL A 223 -6.31 -23.28 -12.01
C VAL A 223 -7.21 -22.85 -13.16
N ARG A 224 -8.16 -23.72 -13.54
CA ARG A 224 -9.24 -23.35 -14.45
C ARG A 224 -10.11 -22.32 -13.74
N VAL A 225 -9.77 -21.06 -13.84
CA VAL A 225 -10.70 -19.97 -13.55
C VAL A 225 -11.75 -20.01 -14.66
N ARG A 226 -12.90 -20.60 -14.34
CA ARG A 226 -14.05 -20.65 -15.25
C ARG A 226 -14.74 -19.29 -15.20
N GLU A 227 -14.14 -18.31 -15.86
CA GLU A 227 -14.77 -17.00 -16.06
C GLU A 227 -15.90 -17.11 -17.07
N ARG A 228 -17.13 -17.30 -16.58
CA ARG A 228 -18.35 -17.00 -17.32
C ARG A 228 -19.12 -15.94 -16.56
N GLY A 229 -19.08 -14.70 -17.05
CA GLY A 229 -19.91 -13.59 -16.55
C GLY A 229 -19.16 -12.27 -16.46
N GLY A 230 -19.41 -11.41 -17.45
CA GLY A 230 -18.61 -10.22 -17.73
C GLY A 230 -18.75 -9.08 -16.73
N ALA A 231 -17.91 -8.05 -16.92
CA ALA A 231 -17.89 -6.77 -16.22
C ALA A 231 -19.29 -6.10 -16.07
N ARG A 232 -20.26 -6.52 -16.88
CA ARG A 232 -21.62 -5.99 -16.87
C ARG A 232 -22.38 -6.27 -15.56
N SER A 233 -22.12 -7.41 -14.87
CA SER A 233 -22.73 -7.71 -13.57
C SER A 233 -22.16 -6.82 -12.46
N LEU A 234 -20.85 -6.53 -12.51
CA LEU A 234 -20.20 -5.61 -11.58
C LEU A 234 -20.81 -4.21 -11.63
N LEU A 235 -21.06 -3.68 -12.85
CA LEU A 235 -21.64 -2.34 -13.05
C LEU A 235 -23.09 -2.26 -12.57
N ARG A 236 -23.81 -3.36 -12.44
CA ARG A 236 -25.19 -3.41 -11.90
C ARG A 236 -25.23 -3.50 -10.37
N ASN A 237 -24.14 -3.92 -9.73
CA ASN A 237 -24.07 -4.02 -8.28
C ASN A 237 -23.76 -2.67 -7.64
N ARG A 238 -24.80 -1.85 -7.46
CA ARG A 238 -24.67 -0.49 -6.89
C ARG A 238 -24.02 -0.46 -5.50
N ARG A 239 -24.26 -1.51 -4.67
CA ARG A 239 -23.65 -1.60 -3.32
C ARG A 239 -22.14 -1.82 -3.42
N PHE A 240 -21.72 -2.69 -4.32
CA PHE A 240 -20.30 -2.93 -4.57
C PHE A 240 -19.61 -1.68 -5.16
N LEU A 241 -20.23 -1.00 -6.13
CA LEU A 241 -19.70 0.25 -6.70
C LEU A 241 -19.58 1.35 -5.63
N ALA A 242 -20.55 1.46 -4.72
CA ALA A 242 -20.47 2.39 -3.60
C ALA A 242 -19.29 2.08 -2.65
N LEU A 243 -19.01 0.80 -2.39
CA LEU A 243 -17.81 0.38 -1.66
C LEU A 243 -16.54 0.76 -2.44
N CYS A 244 -16.50 0.53 -3.76
CA CYS A 244 -15.38 0.92 -4.61
C CYS A 244 -15.12 2.43 -4.57
N CYS A 245 -16.17 3.27 -4.61
CA CYS A 245 -16.04 4.72 -4.49
C CYS A 245 -15.51 5.13 -3.12
N ALA A 246 -16.01 4.54 -2.05
CA ALA A 246 -15.54 4.83 -0.69
C ALA A 246 -14.08 4.41 -0.49
N TYR A 247 -13.69 3.23 -0.97
CA TYR A 247 -12.30 2.78 -0.92
C TYR A 247 -11.40 3.62 -1.85
N GLY A 248 -11.90 4.02 -3.02
CA GLY A 248 -11.20 4.90 -3.94
C GLY A 248 -10.94 6.29 -3.35
N SER A 249 -11.86 6.83 -2.54
CA SER A 249 -11.66 8.10 -1.84
C SER A 249 -10.53 8.01 -0.81
N TYR A 250 -10.43 6.89 -0.08
CA TYR A 250 -9.28 6.61 0.78
C TYR A 250 -7.98 6.55 -0.02
N LEU A 251 -7.96 5.81 -1.14
CA LEU A 251 -6.75 5.65 -1.94
C LEU A 251 -6.30 6.97 -2.57
N LEU A 252 -7.25 7.83 -2.96
CA LEU A 252 -6.98 9.19 -3.39
C LEU A 252 -6.37 10.03 -2.25
N ALA A 253 -6.94 9.95 -1.05
CA ALA A 253 -6.40 10.62 0.12
C ALA A 253 -4.99 10.15 0.46
N TYR A 254 -4.73 8.84 0.37
CA TYR A 254 -3.39 8.26 0.54
C TYR A 254 -2.40 8.78 -0.50
N ASN A 255 -2.84 8.98 -1.75
CA ASN A 255 -1.99 9.53 -2.81
C ASN A 255 -1.56 10.98 -2.55
N GLN A 256 -2.27 11.72 -1.68
CA GLN A 256 -1.88 13.08 -1.28
C GLN A 256 -0.60 13.12 -0.42
N LEU A 257 -0.17 12.01 0.13
CA LEU A 257 1.17 11.89 0.73
C LEU A 257 2.29 12.19 -0.27
N TYR A 258 2.03 12.01 -1.57
CA TYR A 258 3.00 12.18 -2.65
C TYR A 258 2.74 13.42 -3.51
N LEU A 259 1.56 14.06 -3.40
CA LEU A 259 1.19 15.22 -4.19
C LEU A 259 1.05 16.48 -3.33
N ALA A 260 0.11 16.51 -2.39
CA ALA A 260 -0.19 17.71 -1.60
C ALA A 260 0.72 17.87 -0.36
N LEU A 261 1.15 16.75 0.29
CA LEU A 261 2.01 16.82 1.47
C LEU A 261 3.40 17.39 1.16
N PRO A 262 4.09 17.04 0.04
CA PRO A 262 5.37 17.65 -0.32
C PRO A 262 5.29 19.19 -0.46
N ASP A 263 4.23 19.71 -1.08
CA ASP A 263 3.98 21.16 -1.19
C ASP A 263 3.83 21.81 0.18
N GLU A 264 3.05 21.19 1.09
CA GLU A 264 2.89 21.70 2.46
C GLU A 264 4.20 21.70 3.25
N VAL A 265 4.99 20.63 3.14
CA VAL A 265 6.30 20.53 3.82
C VAL A 265 7.28 21.56 3.27
N GLN A 266 7.33 21.75 1.96
CA GLN A 266 8.15 22.77 1.31
C GLN A 266 7.77 24.16 1.79
N ARG A 267 6.48 24.47 1.87
CA ARG A 267 5.99 25.75 2.40
C ARG A 267 6.39 25.97 3.86
N ALA A 268 6.24 24.93 4.71
CA ALA A 268 6.46 25.06 6.14
C ALA A 268 7.95 25.11 6.51
N ALA A 269 8.77 24.27 5.88
CA ALA A 269 10.18 24.08 6.25
C ALA A 269 11.18 24.69 5.26
N GLY A 270 10.75 25.19 4.10
CA GLY A 270 11.63 25.68 3.04
C GLY A 270 12.39 24.56 2.31
N SER A 271 12.16 23.30 2.68
CA SER A 271 12.79 22.13 2.05
C SER A 271 11.90 20.90 2.21
N GLN A 272 12.11 19.86 1.38
CA GLN A 272 11.40 18.58 1.48
C GLN A 272 12.09 17.54 2.40
N ALA A 273 13.23 17.85 3.00
CA ALA A 273 13.92 16.94 3.90
C ALA A 273 13.03 16.36 5.03
N PRO A 274 12.10 17.13 5.64
CA PRO A 274 11.19 16.59 6.66
C PRO A 274 10.22 15.50 6.17
N LEU A 275 9.99 15.36 4.86
CA LEU A 275 9.15 14.27 4.33
C LEU A 275 9.63 12.89 4.77
N SER A 276 10.96 12.68 4.79
CA SER A 276 11.55 11.41 5.22
C SER A 276 11.12 11.03 6.63
N TRP A 277 11.08 11.98 7.54
CA TRP A 277 10.64 11.77 8.92
C TRP A 277 9.13 11.55 9.03
N LEU A 278 8.33 12.23 8.21
CA LEU A 278 6.87 12.02 8.15
C LEU A 278 6.52 10.62 7.62
N PHE A 279 7.22 10.13 6.60
CA PHE A 279 7.08 8.75 6.13
C PHE A 279 7.58 7.74 7.15
N ALA A 280 8.70 8.04 7.85
CA ALA A 280 9.20 7.23 8.94
C ALA A 280 8.18 7.14 10.09
N LEU A 281 7.55 8.26 10.47
CA LEU A 281 6.50 8.32 11.47
C LEU A 281 5.31 7.42 11.09
N SER A 282 4.83 7.49 9.83
CA SER A 282 3.77 6.62 9.32
C SER A 282 4.16 5.13 9.42
N SER A 283 5.39 4.77 9.01
CA SER A 283 5.86 3.39 9.03
C SER A 283 5.98 2.84 10.46
N VAL A 284 6.54 3.62 11.39
CA VAL A 284 6.63 3.27 12.81
C VAL A 284 5.23 3.08 13.40
N LEU A 285 4.30 3.99 13.10
CA LEU A 285 2.93 3.90 13.56
C LEU A 285 2.26 2.61 13.07
N VAL A 286 2.42 2.26 11.78
CA VAL A 286 1.89 1.01 11.23
C VAL A 286 2.47 -0.20 11.95
N VAL A 287 3.79 -0.28 12.13
CA VAL A 287 4.45 -1.43 12.77
C VAL A 287 3.90 -1.69 14.18
N PHE A 288 3.73 -0.63 14.97
CA PHE A 288 3.35 -0.78 16.38
C PHE A 288 1.83 -0.81 16.61
N THR A 289 1.05 -0.15 15.75
CA THR A 289 -0.39 0.02 16.05
C THR A 289 -1.33 -0.73 15.10
N GLN A 290 -0.88 -1.23 13.94
CA GLN A 290 -1.75 -1.94 12.99
C GLN A 290 -2.50 -3.10 13.64
N LEU A 291 -1.80 -4.01 14.33
CA LEU A 291 -2.44 -5.17 14.96
C LEU A 291 -3.38 -4.79 16.12
N PRO A 292 -2.98 -3.93 17.09
CA PRO A 292 -3.87 -3.45 18.13
C PRO A 292 -5.13 -2.77 17.59
N VAL A 293 -4.98 -1.86 16.62
CA VAL A 293 -6.11 -1.13 16.03
C VAL A 293 -7.05 -2.07 15.28
N THR A 294 -6.50 -3.00 14.47
CA THR A 294 -7.32 -3.95 13.71
C THR A 294 -8.08 -4.92 14.62
N ARG A 295 -7.44 -5.40 15.70
CA ARG A 295 -8.12 -6.25 16.71
C ARG A 295 -9.23 -5.49 17.42
N TRP A 296 -8.91 -4.31 17.97
CA TRP A 296 -9.89 -3.46 18.65
C TRP A 296 -11.10 -3.13 17.76
N ALA A 297 -10.83 -2.81 16.47
CA ALA A 297 -11.87 -2.53 15.50
C ALA A 297 -12.72 -3.80 15.20
N GLY A 298 -12.08 -4.96 15.03
CA GLY A 298 -12.78 -6.23 14.80
C GLY A 298 -13.69 -6.65 15.94
N ASP A 299 -13.29 -6.35 17.21
CA ASP A 299 -14.06 -6.70 18.41
C ASP A 299 -15.21 -5.72 18.69
N ARG A 300 -15.13 -4.47 18.23
CA ARG A 300 -16.06 -3.39 18.64
C ARG A 300 -16.83 -2.71 17.51
N LEU A 301 -16.34 -2.81 16.29
CA LEU A 301 -16.91 -2.11 15.13
C LEU A 301 -17.36 -3.11 14.08
N ASP A 302 -18.53 -2.91 13.51
CA ASP A 302 -18.91 -3.55 12.27
C ASP A 302 -18.12 -2.93 11.08
N LEU A 303 -18.09 -3.63 9.93
CA LEU A 303 -17.34 -3.21 8.75
C LEU A 303 -17.69 -1.79 8.30
N ARG A 304 -18.99 -1.42 8.38
CA ARG A 304 -19.46 -0.09 8.01
C ARG A 304 -18.95 0.98 8.99
N ARG A 305 -19.05 0.75 10.30
CA ARG A 305 -18.56 1.68 11.33
C ARG A 305 -17.05 1.83 11.26
N SER A 306 -16.32 0.74 11.02
CA SER A 306 -14.86 0.77 10.82
C SER A 306 -14.48 1.64 9.62
N MET A 307 -15.13 1.46 8.47
CA MET A 307 -14.91 2.30 7.29
C MET A 307 -15.31 3.76 7.56
N THR A 308 -16.46 4.00 8.21
CA THR A 308 -16.91 5.36 8.55
C THR A 308 -15.89 6.07 9.43
N ALA A 309 -15.47 5.43 10.53
CA ALA A 309 -14.47 6.00 11.43
C ALA A 309 -13.14 6.28 10.73
N GLY A 310 -12.67 5.34 9.90
CA GLY A 310 -11.44 5.50 9.15
C GLY A 310 -11.51 6.66 8.14
N LEU A 311 -12.59 6.77 7.36
CA LEU A 311 -12.76 7.86 6.40
C LEU A 311 -12.91 9.23 7.09
N LEU A 312 -13.60 9.32 8.25
CA LEU A 312 -13.71 10.55 9.02
C LEU A 312 -12.36 10.95 9.65
N LEU A 313 -11.55 9.99 10.13
CA LEU A 313 -10.19 10.28 10.58
C LEU A 313 -9.33 10.85 9.45
N ILE A 314 -9.43 10.29 8.25
CA ILE A 314 -8.73 10.81 7.07
C ILE A 314 -9.20 12.23 6.74
N ALA A 315 -10.52 12.46 6.74
CA ALA A 315 -11.09 13.79 6.50
C ALA A 315 -10.61 14.81 7.55
N SER A 316 -10.57 14.43 8.83
CA SER A 316 -10.07 15.28 9.90
C SER A 316 -8.58 15.61 9.75
N GLY A 317 -7.77 14.69 9.20
CA GLY A 317 -6.37 14.96 8.88
C GLY A 317 -6.20 16.12 7.90
N PHE A 318 -6.97 16.14 6.82
CA PHE A 318 -6.99 17.27 5.89
C PHE A 318 -7.52 18.55 6.55
N ALA A 319 -8.57 18.44 7.39
CA ALA A 319 -9.15 19.58 8.08
C ALA A 319 -8.15 20.24 9.06
N VAL A 320 -7.29 19.44 9.72
CA VAL A 320 -6.21 19.97 10.59
C VAL A 320 -5.27 20.86 9.81
N VAL A 321 -4.84 20.44 8.61
CA VAL A 321 -3.96 21.26 7.77
C VAL A 321 -4.73 22.50 7.29
N ALA A 322 -5.98 22.35 6.83
CA ALA A 322 -6.82 23.48 6.39
C ALA A 322 -6.97 24.55 7.48
N ALA A 323 -7.20 24.14 8.72
CA ALA A 323 -7.35 25.05 9.86
C ALA A 323 -6.05 25.77 10.24
N ALA A 324 -4.90 25.11 10.04
CA ALA A 324 -3.59 25.70 10.38
C ALA A 324 -3.03 26.62 9.28
N ARG A 325 -3.42 26.42 8.02
CA ARG A 325 -2.92 27.18 6.86
C ARG A 325 -3.05 28.71 6.99
N PRO A 326 -4.19 29.26 7.46
CA PRO A 326 -4.34 30.72 7.60
C PRO A 326 -3.38 31.35 8.64
N ALA A 327 -2.93 30.59 9.62
CA ALA A 327 -1.99 31.07 10.64
C ALA A 327 -0.55 31.29 10.11
N GLY A 328 -0.23 30.75 8.92
CA GLY A 328 1.05 30.97 8.26
C GLY A 328 2.26 30.39 9.00
N TRP A 329 2.09 29.41 9.88
CA TRP A 329 3.18 28.82 10.67
C TRP A 329 4.27 28.25 9.78
N THR A 330 5.53 28.50 10.17
CA THR A 330 6.74 28.02 9.50
C THR A 330 7.65 27.30 10.50
N GLY A 331 8.70 26.63 9.99
CA GLY A 331 9.63 25.86 10.80
C GLY A 331 8.97 24.64 11.43
N THR A 332 9.40 24.26 12.63
CA THR A 332 8.88 23.07 13.34
C THR A 332 7.39 23.19 13.67
N ALA A 333 6.91 24.38 14.02
CA ALA A 333 5.47 24.61 14.28
C ALA A 333 4.64 24.41 13.02
N GLY A 334 5.13 24.83 11.85
CA GLY A 334 4.49 24.64 10.56
C GLY A 334 4.40 23.17 10.12
N LEU A 335 5.27 22.29 10.62
CA LEU A 335 5.25 20.84 10.34
C LEU A 335 4.25 20.07 11.21
N LEU A 336 3.75 20.62 12.33
CA LEU A 336 2.81 19.93 13.21
C LEU A 336 1.49 19.55 12.51
N PRO A 337 0.84 20.43 11.69
CA PRO A 337 -0.35 20.07 10.94
C PRO A 337 -0.09 18.94 9.93
N ALA A 338 1.06 18.95 9.24
CA ALA A 338 1.48 17.90 8.34
C ALA A 338 1.67 16.56 9.06
N ALA A 339 2.30 16.57 10.23
CA ALA A 339 2.44 15.39 11.08
C ALA A 339 1.06 14.88 11.56
N GLY A 340 0.17 15.76 11.98
CA GLY A 340 -1.22 15.44 12.35
C GLY A 340 -1.98 14.78 11.19
N PHE A 341 -1.85 15.31 9.98
CA PHE A 341 -2.42 14.72 8.77
C PHE A 341 -1.89 13.30 8.54
N VAL A 342 -0.57 13.10 8.61
CA VAL A 342 0.06 11.78 8.40
C VAL A 342 -0.42 10.76 9.46
N ILE A 343 -0.50 11.17 10.73
CA ILE A 343 -0.99 10.30 11.81
C ILE A 343 -2.44 9.90 11.56
N LEU A 344 -3.33 10.86 11.33
CA LEU A 344 -4.76 10.62 11.15
C LEU A 344 -5.05 9.81 9.88
N LEU A 345 -4.35 10.08 8.79
CA LEU A 345 -4.40 9.28 7.58
C LEU A 345 -3.95 7.84 7.84
N THR A 346 -2.83 7.66 8.55
CA THR A 346 -2.25 6.33 8.83
C THR A 346 -3.18 5.51 9.74
N VAL A 347 -3.75 6.10 10.78
CA VAL A 347 -4.74 5.40 11.63
C VAL A 347 -6.02 5.12 10.84
N GLY A 348 -6.49 6.09 10.05
CA GLY A 348 -7.67 5.92 9.20
C GLY A 348 -7.53 4.76 8.21
N GLN A 349 -6.39 4.61 7.54
CA GLN A 349 -6.13 3.49 6.63
C GLN A 349 -6.14 2.13 7.32
N MET A 350 -5.68 2.04 8.59
CA MET A 350 -5.71 0.81 9.36
C MET A 350 -7.14 0.30 9.62
N LEU A 351 -8.12 1.21 9.62
CA LEU A 351 -9.54 0.88 9.75
C LEU A 351 -10.19 0.61 8.38
N VAL A 352 -9.87 1.43 7.36
CA VAL A 352 -10.50 1.34 6.04
C VAL A 352 -10.07 0.11 5.27
N VAL A 353 -8.76 -0.17 5.20
CA VAL A 353 -8.23 -1.20 4.30
C VAL A 353 -8.69 -2.60 4.68
N PRO A 354 -8.59 -3.05 5.95
CA PRO A 354 -9.07 -4.37 6.34
C PRO A 354 -10.60 -4.49 6.20
N ALA A 355 -11.34 -3.46 6.60
CA ALA A 355 -12.79 -3.45 6.53
C ALA A 355 -13.31 -3.52 5.09
N ALA A 356 -12.73 -2.75 4.17
CA ALA A 356 -13.11 -2.78 2.76
C ALA A 356 -12.87 -4.17 2.14
N ARG A 357 -11.70 -4.77 2.37
CA ARG A 357 -11.35 -6.10 1.86
C ARG A 357 -12.24 -7.19 2.47
N ALA A 358 -12.55 -7.10 3.75
CA ALA A 358 -13.45 -8.03 4.42
C ALA A 358 -14.91 -7.90 3.95
N TRP A 359 -15.30 -6.73 3.44
CA TRP A 359 -16.66 -6.49 2.95
C TRP A 359 -16.90 -6.95 1.51
N VAL A 360 -15.82 -7.11 0.71
CA VAL A 360 -15.96 -7.58 -0.68
C VAL A 360 -16.65 -8.93 -0.80
N PRO A 361 -16.32 -9.97 0.00
CA PRO A 361 -17.02 -11.26 -0.07
C PRO A 361 -18.54 -11.17 0.15
N ASP A 362 -19.00 -10.29 1.04
CA ASP A 362 -20.43 -10.10 1.34
C ASP A 362 -21.21 -9.46 0.17
N LEU A 363 -20.50 -8.79 -0.73
CA LEU A 363 -21.07 -8.08 -1.88
C LEU A 363 -20.77 -8.78 -3.20
N ALA A 364 -19.88 -9.76 -3.18
CA ALA A 364 -19.48 -10.51 -4.37
C ALA A 364 -20.52 -11.59 -4.72
N GLU A 365 -20.71 -11.82 -6.01
CA GLU A 365 -21.45 -12.98 -6.49
C GLU A 365 -20.64 -14.27 -6.22
N GLU A 366 -21.34 -15.38 -5.93
CA GLU A 366 -20.71 -16.67 -5.67
C GLU A 366 -19.74 -17.08 -6.80
N GLY A 367 -18.54 -17.50 -6.42
CA GLY A 367 -17.50 -17.92 -7.36
C GLY A 367 -16.77 -16.79 -8.10
N ARG A 368 -17.02 -15.50 -7.77
CA ARG A 368 -16.43 -14.33 -8.45
C ARG A 368 -15.64 -13.39 -7.55
N LEU A 369 -15.16 -13.87 -6.42
CA LEU A 369 -14.45 -13.06 -5.44
C LEU A 369 -13.22 -12.37 -6.06
N GLY A 370 -12.43 -13.08 -6.87
CA GLY A 370 -11.24 -12.53 -7.53
C GLY A 370 -11.57 -11.36 -8.46
N LEU A 371 -12.66 -11.48 -9.24
CA LEU A 371 -13.13 -10.40 -10.12
C LEU A 371 -13.55 -9.16 -9.31
N HIS A 372 -14.24 -9.33 -8.18
CA HIS A 372 -14.65 -8.21 -7.32
C HIS A 372 -13.44 -7.56 -6.61
N MET A 373 -12.47 -8.36 -6.15
CA MET A 373 -11.23 -7.81 -5.58
C MET A 373 -10.43 -7.01 -6.62
N GLY A 374 -10.30 -7.53 -7.84
CA GLY A 374 -9.66 -6.82 -8.94
C GLY A 374 -10.41 -5.54 -9.32
N ALA A 375 -11.75 -5.59 -9.39
CA ALA A 375 -12.58 -4.42 -9.68
C ALA A 375 -12.49 -3.36 -8.59
N LEU A 376 -12.43 -3.73 -7.30
CA LEU A 376 -12.18 -2.79 -6.21
C LEU A 376 -10.88 -1.99 -6.46
N SER A 377 -9.80 -2.68 -6.81
CA SER A 377 -8.51 -2.03 -7.09
C SER A 377 -8.57 -1.17 -8.36
N SER A 378 -9.17 -1.67 -9.45
CA SER A 378 -9.22 -0.97 -10.74
C SER A 378 -10.08 0.30 -10.67
N VAL A 379 -11.26 0.23 -10.07
CA VAL A 379 -12.15 1.40 -9.90
C VAL A 379 -11.47 2.44 -8.99
N SER A 380 -10.85 2.00 -7.90
CA SER A 380 -10.11 2.89 -7.01
C SER A 380 -8.92 3.55 -7.71
N GLY A 381 -8.22 2.82 -8.57
CA GLY A 381 -7.14 3.37 -9.39
C GLY A 381 -7.61 4.46 -10.35
N LEU A 382 -8.80 4.30 -10.98
CA LEU A 382 -9.42 5.32 -11.83
C LEU A 382 -9.80 6.57 -11.03
N ILE A 383 -10.34 6.41 -9.82
CA ILE A 383 -10.66 7.53 -8.92
C ILE A 383 -9.40 8.29 -8.55
N VAL A 384 -8.30 7.58 -8.25
CA VAL A 384 -7.00 8.21 -7.96
C VAL A 384 -6.46 8.95 -9.17
N LEU A 385 -6.55 8.38 -10.38
CA LEU A 385 -6.09 9.02 -11.61
C LEU A 385 -6.79 10.36 -11.83
N ALA A 386 -8.12 10.35 -11.85
CA ALA A 386 -8.92 11.55 -12.05
C ALA A 386 -8.79 12.55 -10.89
N GLY A 387 -8.85 12.05 -9.66
CA GLY A 387 -8.78 12.87 -8.45
C GLY A 387 -7.41 13.53 -8.25
N SER A 388 -6.31 12.84 -8.58
CA SER A 388 -4.97 13.43 -8.46
C SER A 388 -4.71 14.51 -9.51
N ALA A 389 -5.21 14.34 -10.75
CA ALA A 389 -5.16 15.39 -11.76
C ALA A 389 -5.96 16.62 -11.31
N ALA A 390 -7.18 16.39 -10.78
CA ALA A 390 -8.01 17.47 -10.24
C ALA A 390 -7.34 18.16 -9.03
N THR A 391 -6.65 17.40 -8.15
CA THR A 391 -5.92 17.99 -7.03
C THR A 391 -4.76 18.84 -7.51
N GLY A 392 -3.99 18.39 -8.50
CA GLY A 392 -2.92 19.20 -9.08
C GLY A 392 -3.45 20.53 -9.64
N SER A 393 -4.55 20.49 -10.43
CA SER A 393 -5.22 21.71 -10.88
C SER A 393 -5.68 22.61 -9.74
N LEU A 394 -6.24 22.00 -8.67
CA LEU A 394 -6.73 22.73 -7.51
C LEU A 394 -5.63 23.49 -6.77
N LEU A 395 -4.42 22.91 -6.70
CA LEU A 395 -3.25 23.53 -6.09
C LEU A 395 -2.72 24.70 -6.93
N ASP A 396 -2.85 24.65 -8.27
CA ASP A 396 -2.41 25.69 -9.20
C ASP A 396 -3.35 26.91 -9.25
N LEU A 397 -4.61 26.80 -8.78
CA LEU A 397 -5.63 27.85 -8.95
C LEU A 397 -5.41 29.13 -8.10
N GLY A 398 -4.38 29.17 -7.25
CA GLY A 398 -4.11 30.33 -6.40
C GLY A 398 -5.23 30.66 -5.40
N LEU A 399 -6.03 29.67 -5.02
CA LEU A 399 -7.14 29.82 -4.06
C LEU A 399 -6.62 30.11 -2.64
N PRO A 400 -7.48 30.64 -1.74
CA PRO A 400 -7.13 30.78 -0.33
C PRO A 400 -6.54 29.49 0.22
N ALA A 401 -5.45 29.58 0.96
CA ALA A 401 -4.58 28.47 1.34
C ALA A 401 -5.27 27.26 2.01
N ALA A 402 -6.40 27.50 2.69
CA ALA A 402 -7.19 26.44 3.32
C ALA A 402 -8.11 25.67 2.32
N VAL A 403 -8.51 26.30 1.20
CA VAL A 403 -9.54 25.75 0.30
C VAL A 403 -9.17 24.42 -0.31
N PRO A 404 -7.96 24.21 -0.87
CA PRO A 404 -7.58 22.91 -1.40
C PRO A 404 -7.69 21.78 -0.37
N TRP A 405 -7.27 22.03 0.86
CA TRP A 405 -7.32 21.07 1.96
C TRP A 405 -8.75 20.77 2.42
N LEU A 406 -9.63 21.78 2.43
CA LEU A 406 -11.06 21.59 2.71
C LEU A 406 -11.75 20.75 1.63
N VAL A 407 -11.44 20.98 0.36
CA VAL A 407 -11.94 20.17 -0.76
C VAL A 407 -11.47 18.72 -0.60
N LEU A 408 -10.19 18.51 -0.28
CA LEU A 408 -9.64 17.15 -0.03
C LEU A 408 -10.28 16.49 1.19
N ALA A 409 -10.60 17.25 2.25
CA ALA A 409 -11.32 16.73 3.42
C ALA A 409 -12.75 16.30 3.08
N ALA A 410 -13.43 17.05 2.20
CA ALA A 410 -14.80 16.75 1.79
C ALA A 410 -14.91 15.40 1.04
N VAL A 411 -13.90 14.98 0.29
CA VAL A 411 -13.94 13.74 -0.51
C VAL A 411 -14.17 12.49 0.37
N PRO A 412 -13.33 12.16 1.37
CA PRO A 412 -13.58 11.01 2.24
C PRO A 412 -14.80 11.22 3.15
N ALA A 413 -15.11 12.45 3.56
CA ALA A 413 -16.29 12.74 4.36
C ALA A 413 -17.59 12.44 3.60
N LEU A 414 -17.71 12.88 2.34
CA LEU A 414 -18.86 12.59 1.47
C LEU A 414 -18.94 11.11 1.10
N ALA A 415 -17.80 10.43 0.95
CA ALA A 415 -17.77 9.00 0.68
C ALA A 415 -18.42 8.15 1.78
N VAL A 416 -18.48 8.65 3.02
CA VAL A 416 -19.22 8.00 4.12
C VAL A 416 -20.71 7.85 3.78
N ALA A 417 -21.30 8.83 3.12
CA ALA A 417 -22.71 8.78 2.72
C ALA A 417 -22.99 7.69 1.67
N LEU A 418 -21.98 7.31 0.87
CA LEU A 418 -22.07 6.26 -0.15
C LEU A 418 -22.00 4.85 0.44
N LEU A 419 -21.50 4.68 1.68
CA LEU A 419 -21.30 3.35 2.26
C LEU A 419 -22.60 2.54 2.29
N PRO A 420 -22.59 1.28 1.81
CA PRO A 420 -23.76 0.43 1.77
C PRO A 420 -24.42 0.31 3.16
N ARG A 421 -25.75 0.45 3.22
CA ARG A 421 -26.51 0.18 4.45
C ARG A 421 -26.69 -1.34 4.59
N ARG A 422 -26.61 -1.89 5.80
CA ARG A 422 -26.97 -3.29 6.07
C ARG A 422 -28.38 -3.55 5.52
N ALA A 423 -28.57 -4.66 4.83
CA ALA A 423 -29.93 -5.12 4.51
C ALA A 423 -30.62 -5.44 5.86
N LYS A 424 -31.77 -4.80 6.11
CA LYS A 424 -32.65 -5.19 7.21
C LYS A 424 -33.07 -6.64 6.96
N GLY A 425 -32.50 -7.60 7.68
CA GLY A 425 -32.85 -9.02 7.55
C GLY A 425 -31.80 -10.02 8.00
N ALA A 426 -30.57 -9.60 8.34
CA ALA A 426 -29.54 -10.53 8.80
C ALA A 426 -29.57 -10.82 10.32
N ASP A 427 -30.38 -10.09 11.09
CA ASP A 427 -30.47 -10.25 12.56
C ASP A 427 -31.58 -11.25 12.99
N ALA A 428 -32.18 -12.00 12.03
CA ALA A 428 -33.21 -13.00 12.35
C ALA A 428 -32.69 -14.45 12.28
N ALA A 429 -31.39 -14.65 12.09
CA ALA A 429 -30.77 -15.98 11.97
C ALA A 429 -29.44 -16.09 12.76
N ALA A 430 -29.32 -15.39 13.90
CA ALA A 430 -28.22 -15.59 14.84
C ALA A 430 -28.77 -15.93 16.23
#